data_5961fd620a44ab985265d27af8d91c6f
#
_entry.id   5961fd620a44ab985265d27af8d91c6f
#
_cell.length_a   1.000
_cell.length_b   1.000
_cell.length_c   1.000
_cell.angle_alpha   90.00
_cell.angle_beta   90.00
_cell.angle_gamma   90.00
#
_symmetry.space_group_name_H-M   'P 1'
#
loop_
_entity.id
_entity.type
_entity.pdbx_description
1 polymer ?
#
loop_
_entity_poly.entity_id
_entity_poly.type
_entity_poly.pdbx_seq_one_letter_code
_entity_poly.pdbx_strand_id
1 'polypeptide(L)'
;MSGVLNMMVGAASAFNFDATISANTTNYNLTTAMTAAGWNGIDRVIATVTVNSGVYVGSTSISTPALTVGTLPTASTVSIVNNGYIIGMGGAANGGAGGPALTIGYATTITNNNVVGGGGGGGGYGCGAGAFDGDVSYSYMYGGGGGGGAGYNVGTGGAISGTRQNAVIAFR
;
A
#
# COMPACT_ATOMS: atom_id res chain seq x y z
N MET A 1 41.41 -42.23 26.25
CA MET A 1 41.13 -40.81 26.59
C MET A 1 40.32 -40.22 25.44
N SER A 2 39.04 -40.04 25.69
CA SER A 2 38.14 -39.47 24.67
C SER A 2 38.13 -37.95 24.86
N GLY A 3 38.79 -37.23 23.97
CA GLY A 3 38.76 -35.77 23.95
C GLY A 3 37.41 -35.27 23.48
N VAL A 4 36.62 -34.71 24.38
CA VAL A 4 35.40 -33.99 24.04
C VAL A 4 35.84 -32.67 23.40
N LEU A 5 35.70 -32.58 22.09
CA LEU A 5 35.88 -31.32 21.32
C LEU A 5 34.71 -30.40 21.69
N ASN A 6 34.95 -29.49 22.61
CA ASN A 6 33.96 -28.48 22.97
C ASN A 6 33.93 -27.45 21.81
N MET A 7 33.08 -27.69 20.84
CA MET A 7 32.76 -26.66 19.81
C MET A 7 32.07 -25.51 20.52
N MET A 8 32.80 -24.45 20.85
CA MET A 8 32.18 -23.16 21.11
C MET A 8 31.46 -22.72 19.83
N VAL A 9 30.17 -22.98 19.76
CA VAL A 9 29.32 -22.31 18.81
C VAL A 9 29.29 -20.85 19.26
N GLY A 10 30.14 -20.04 18.66
CA GLY A 10 30.09 -18.60 18.85
C GLY A 10 28.65 -18.14 18.56
N ALA A 11 28.06 -17.40 19.47
CA ALA A 11 26.75 -16.82 19.25
C ALA A 11 26.83 -16.04 17.92
N ALA A 12 26.01 -16.45 16.94
CA ALA A 12 25.98 -15.77 15.65
C ALA A 12 25.72 -14.28 15.90
N SER A 13 26.62 -13.44 15.38
CA SER A 13 26.49 -11.98 15.50
C SER A 13 25.15 -11.55 14.94
N ALA A 14 24.45 -10.65 15.63
CA ALA A 14 23.24 -10.05 15.10
C ALA A 14 23.60 -8.78 14.34
N PHE A 15 22.99 -8.59 13.18
CA PHE A 15 23.00 -7.31 12.50
C PHE A 15 21.99 -6.38 13.20
N ASN A 16 22.47 -5.30 13.79
CA ASN A 16 21.63 -4.29 14.44
C ASN A 16 21.30 -3.20 13.43
N PHE A 17 20.03 -2.85 13.34
CA PHE A 17 19.53 -1.85 12.40
C PHE A 17 18.46 -0.98 13.04
N ASP A 18 18.77 0.30 13.22
CA ASP A 18 17.83 1.30 13.71
C ASP A 18 17.64 2.36 12.62
N ALA A 19 16.41 2.47 12.12
CA ALA A 19 16.06 3.43 11.11
C ALA A 19 14.96 4.37 11.59
N THR A 20 15.16 5.67 11.39
CA THR A 20 14.15 6.69 11.61
C THR A 20 13.75 7.30 10.27
N ILE A 21 12.51 7.10 9.88
CA ILE A 21 11.93 7.71 8.69
C ILE A 21 11.43 9.10 9.10
N SER A 22 12.21 10.13 8.77
CA SER A 22 11.97 11.53 9.17
C SER A 22 11.45 12.40 8.03
N ALA A 23 11.36 11.87 6.81
CA ALA A 23 10.80 12.53 5.64
C ALA A 23 9.85 11.60 4.90
N ASN A 24 8.90 12.17 4.16
CA ASN A 24 7.98 11.38 3.35
C ASN A 24 8.74 10.48 2.39
N THR A 25 8.35 9.23 2.33
CA THR A 25 8.95 8.22 1.48
C THR A 25 7.89 7.29 0.88
N THR A 26 8.27 6.54 -0.13
CA THR A 26 7.36 5.60 -0.77
C THR A 26 7.98 4.21 -0.90
N ASN A 27 7.13 3.17 -0.78
CA ASN A 27 7.49 1.78 -1.00
C ASN A 27 8.73 1.35 -0.18
N TYR A 28 8.74 1.74 1.11
CA TYR A 28 9.87 1.43 1.99
C TYR A 28 10.03 -0.08 2.17
N ASN A 29 11.21 -0.60 1.87
CA ASN A 29 11.54 -2.01 2.02
C ASN A 29 12.64 -2.20 3.04
N LEU A 30 12.33 -2.87 4.16
CA LEU A 30 13.26 -3.05 5.26
C LEU A 30 14.48 -3.86 4.87
N THR A 31 14.32 -4.95 4.12
CA THR A 31 15.48 -5.77 3.70
C THR A 31 16.41 -5.01 2.77
N THR A 32 15.87 -4.21 1.86
CA THR A 32 16.67 -3.32 1.00
C THR A 32 17.44 -2.28 1.81
N ALA A 33 16.78 -1.66 2.80
CA ALA A 33 17.41 -0.67 3.67
C ALA A 33 18.53 -1.28 4.51
N MET A 34 18.32 -2.47 5.07
CA MET A 34 19.35 -3.19 5.83
C MET A 34 20.53 -3.62 4.94
N THR A 35 20.27 -4.10 3.73
CA THR A 35 21.33 -4.46 2.79
C THR A 35 22.18 -3.24 2.41
N ALA A 36 21.54 -2.09 2.19
CA ALA A 36 22.24 -0.84 1.95
C ALA A 36 23.08 -0.38 3.15
N ALA A 37 22.68 -0.77 4.37
CA ALA A 37 23.43 -0.53 5.60
C ALA A 37 24.51 -1.59 5.91
N GLY A 38 24.70 -2.57 5.00
CA GLY A 38 25.76 -3.58 5.13
C GLY A 38 25.31 -4.94 5.66
N TRP A 39 23.98 -5.20 5.77
CA TRP A 39 23.51 -6.55 6.11
C TRP A 39 23.83 -7.55 4.98
N ASN A 40 24.39 -8.68 5.38
CA ASN A 40 24.83 -9.73 4.43
C ASN A 40 23.70 -10.66 3.95
N GLY A 41 22.47 -10.48 4.43
CA GLY A 41 21.33 -11.32 4.08
C GLY A 41 21.25 -12.66 4.83
N ILE A 42 22.23 -12.98 5.69
CA ILE A 42 22.36 -14.29 6.36
C ILE A 42 22.27 -14.17 7.89
N ASP A 43 22.92 -13.17 8.44
CA ASP A 43 22.94 -12.97 9.88
C ASP A 43 21.56 -12.60 10.41
N ARG A 44 21.24 -13.11 11.62
CA ARG A 44 20.01 -12.69 12.31
C ARG A 44 19.99 -11.18 12.51
N VAL A 45 18.82 -10.61 12.47
CA VAL A 45 18.62 -9.16 12.53
C VAL A 45 17.96 -8.76 13.85
N ILE A 46 18.38 -7.64 14.41
CA ILE A 46 17.63 -6.89 15.43
C ILE A 46 17.35 -5.53 14.80
N ALA A 47 16.11 -5.30 14.35
CA ALA A 47 15.75 -4.10 13.64
C ALA A 47 14.65 -3.31 14.34
N THR A 48 14.81 -1.99 14.39
CA THR A 48 13.76 -1.05 14.79
C THR A 48 13.57 -0.02 13.66
N VAL A 49 12.32 0.15 13.23
CA VAL A 49 11.94 1.18 12.27
C VAL A 49 10.96 2.14 12.92
N THR A 50 11.31 3.40 13.01
CA THR A 50 10.44 4.46 13.56
C THR A 50 10.00 5.38 12.45
N VAL A 51 8.69 5.53 12.27
CA VAL A 51 8.09 6.57 11.41
C VAL A 51 7.75 7.77 12.29
N ASN A 52 8.34 8.92 12.01
CA ASN A 52 8.12 10.14 12.79
C ASN A 52 6.70 10.70 12.62
N SER A 53 6.26 11.46 13.62
CA SER A 53 4.98 12.17 13.56
C SER A 53 4.92 13.10 12.34
N GLY A 54 3.78 13.12 11.65
CA GLY A 54 3.56 13.91 10.45
C GLY A 54 4.20 13.36 9.17
N VAL A 55 4.99 12.28 9.26
CA VAL A 55 5.65 11.66 8.10
C VAL A 55 4.75 10.62 7.46
N TYR A 56 4.75 10.59 6.13
CA TYR A 56 4.03 9.62 5.32
C TYR A 56 5.00 8.59 4.72
N VAL A 57 4.70 7.32 4.96
CA VAL A 57 5.24 6.18 4.20
C VAL A 57 4.11 5.71 3.30
N GLY A 58 4.21 6.01 2.01
CA GLY A 58 3.14 5.79 1.05
C GLY A 58 3.43 4.68 0.05
N SER A 59 2.39 4.22 -0.62
CA SER A 59 2.53 3.36 -1.79
C SER A 59 2.29 4.13 -3.09
N THR A 60 3.07 3.79 -4.11
CA THR A 60 2.93 4.34 -5.47
C THR A 60 2.18 3.38 -6.41
N SER A 61 1.80 2.19 -5.94
CA SER A 61 1.13 1.17 -6.73
C SER A 61 0.15 0.37 -5.87
N ILE A 62 -0.96 -0.05 -6.46
CA ILE A 62 -1.93 -0.94 -5.80
C ILE A 62 -1.36 -2.33 -5.48
N SER A 63 -0.28 -2.73 -6.13
CA SER A 63 0.37 -4.03 -5.92
C SER A 63 1.61 -3.97 -5.03
N THR A 64 2.12 -2.77 -4.73
CA THR A 64 3.31 -2.59 -3.89
C THR A 64 2.91 -2.00 -2.55
N PRO A 65 3.27 -2.61 -1.40
CA PRO A 65 2.99 -2.05 -0.09
C PRO A 65 3.71 -0.73 0.15
N ALA A 66 3.15 0.11 1.01
CA ALA A 66 3.84 1.31 1.47
C ALA A 66 5.09 0.94 2.29
N LEU A 67 4.98 -0.09 3.15
CA LEU A 67 6.10 -0.63 3.91
C LEU A 67 6.12 -2.16 3.80
N THR A 68 7.30 -2.72 3.54
CA THR A 68 7.49 -4.17 3.45
C THR A 68 8.54 -4.63 4.47
N VAL A 69 8.17 -5.60 5.31
CA VAL A 69 9.10 -6.43 6.07
C VAL A 69 9.25 -7.74 5.31
N GLY A 70 10.42 -7.96 4.73
CA GLY A 70 10.73 -9.18 3.98
C GLY A 70 10.90 -10.40 4.89
N THR A 71 11.31 -11.52 4.28
CA THR A 71 11.70 -12.73 5.02
C THR A 71 13.06 -12.51 5.67
N LEU A 72 13.21 -12.92 6.92
CA LEU A 72 14.44 -12.76 7.71
C LEU A 72 14.90 -14.12 8.25
N PRO A 73 16.19 -14.26 8.62
CA PRO A 73 16.71 -15.44 9.28
C PRO A 73 16.03 -15.69 10.62
N THR A 74 16.00 -16.96 11.03
CA THR A 74 15.46 -17.36 12.33
C THR A 74 16.14 -16.61 13.48
N ALA A 75 15.40 -16.41 14.57
CA ALA A 75 15.82 -15.64 15.74
C ALA A 75 16.09 -14.14 15.47
N SER A 76 15.66 -13.60 14.33
CA SER A 76 15.59 -12.15 14.13
C SER A 76 14.48 -11.52 14.97
N THR A 77 14.61 -10.25 15.27
CA THR A 77 13.60 -9.44 15.97
C THR A 77 13.35 -8.17 15.20
N VAL A 78 12.08 -7.87 14.92
CA VAL A 78 11.70 -6.65 14.20
C VAL A 78 10.65 -5.90 15.00
N SER A 79 10.87 -4.60 15.14
CA SER A 79 9.93 -3.66 15.76
C SER A 79 9.66 -2.50 14.80
N ILE A 80 8.39 -2.14 14.66
CA ILE A 80 7.95 -0.95 13.93
C ILE A 80 7.22 -0.05 14.91
N VAL A 81 7.66 1.20 15.03
CA VAL A 81 6.99 2.24 15.81
C VAL A 81 6.45 3.27 14.82
N ASN A 82 5.15 3.27 14.62
CA ASN A 82 4.49 4.21 13.72
C ASN A 82 3.89 5.38 14.49
N ASN A 83 4.52 6.56 14.43
CA ASN A 83 3.97 7.82 14.93
C ASN A 83 3.42 8.69 13.78
N GLY A 84 3.57 8.26 12.54
CA GLY A 84 3.14 8.93 11.33
C GLY A 84 2.06 8.15 10.58
N TYR A 85 2.17 8.10 9.27
CA TYR A 85 1.16 7.50 8.39
C TYR A 85 1.82 6.45 7.50
N ILE A 86 1.30 5.22 7.52
CA ILE A 86 1.67 4.15 6.58
C ILE A 86 0.44 3.85 5.75
N ILE A 87 0.43 4.27 4.47
CA ILE A 87 -0.81 4.31 3.68
C ILE A 87 -0.60 3.68 2.30
N GLY A 88 -1.47 2.73 1.94
CA GLY A 88 -1.54 2.14 0.62
C GLY A 88 -2.03 3.11 -0.46
N MET A 89 -1.85 2.76 -1.73
CA MET A 89 -2.36 3.51 -2.87
C MET A 89 -3.86 3.30 -3.04
N GLY A 90 -4.61 4.37 -3.38
CA GLY A 90 -6.04 4.27 -3.73
C GLY A 90 -6.27 3.51 -5.03
N GLY A 91 -7.36 2.75 -5.09
CA GLY A 91 -7.78 2.02 -6.28
C GLY A 91 -8.31 2.95 -7.38
N ALA A 92 -8.15 2.53 -8.63
CA ALA A 92 -8.72 3.23 -9.77
C ALA A 92 -10.25 3.24 -9.70
N ALA A 93 -10.89 4.24 -10.31
CA ALA A 93 -12.33 4.28 -10.47
C ALA A 93 -12.87 2.99 -11.14
N ASN A 94 -14.16 2.78 -11.02
CA ASN A 94 -14.88 1.63 -11.57
C ASN A 94 -14.57 0.31 -10.85
N GLY A 95 -14.46 0.39 -9.52
CA GLY A 95 -14.30 -0.78 -8.66
C GLY A 95 -12.86 -1.28 -8.52
N GLY A 96 -11.86 -0.47 -8.90
CA GLY A 96 -10.46 -0.82 -8.67
C GLY A 96 -10.16 -0.99 -7.17
N ALA A 97 -9.51 -2.07 -6.79
CA ALA A 97 -9.09 -2.29 -5.41
C ALA A 97 -7.96 -1.32 -5.03
N GLY A 98 -7.95 -0.87 -3.77
CA GLY A 98 -6.81 -0.15 -3.21
C GLY A 98 -5.65 -1.07 -2.86
N GLY A 99 -4.46 -0.51 -2.76
CA GLY A 99 -3.23 -1.23 -2.45
C GLY A 99 -2.99 -1.42 -0.96
N PRO A 100 -2.10 -2.33 -0.58
CA PRO A 100 -1.76 -2.61 0.80
C PRO A 100 -0.89 -1.50 1.41
N ALA A 101 -1.08 -1.23 2.71
CA ALA A 101 -0.19 -0.35 3.47
C ALA A 101 1.08 -1.10 3.89
N LEU A 102 0.92 -2.31 4.40
CA LEU A 102 1.96 -3.05 5.06
C LEU A 102 1.92 -4.52 4.65
N THR A 103 3.09 -5.08 4.34
CA THR A 103 3.28 -6.52 4.15
C THR A 103 4.37 -7.01 5.10
N ILE A 104 4.08 -8.06 5.85
CA ILE A 104 4.95 -8.62 6.87
C ILE A 104 5.32 -10.04 6.47
N GLY A 105 6.58 -10.26 6.09
CA GLY A 105 7.14 -11.58 5.77
C GLY A 105 7.84 -12.27 6.96
N TYR A 106 7.92 -11.61 8.11
CA TYR A 106 8.54 -12.13 9.34
C TYR A 106 7.80 -11.60 10.58
N ALA A 107 7.82 -12.37 11.67
CA ALA A 107 7.20 -11.97 12.94
C ALA A 107 7.71 -10.57 13.38
N THR A 108 6.80 -9.63 13.50
CA THR A 108 7.09 -8.21 13.72
C THR A 108 6.22 -7.65 14.84
N THR A 109 6.82 -6.97 15.79
CA THR A 109 6.07 -6.18 16.77
C THR A 109 5.75 -4.81 16.20
N ILE A 110 4.48 -4.40 16.23
CA ILE A 110 4.06 -3.09 15.73
C ILE A 110 3.44 -2.29 16.86
N THR A 111 4.04 -1.14 17.15
CA THR A 111 3.45 -0.11 17.99
C THR A 111 2.87 0.96 17.08
N ASN A 112 1.55 0.99 16.96
CA ASN A 112 0.87 1.95 16.08
C ASN A 112 0.24 3.08 16.90
N ASN A 113 0.84 4.26 16.82
CA ASN A 113 0.38 5.48 17.51
C ASN A 113 -0.39 6.43 16.58
N ASN A 114 -0.52 6.09 15.29
CA ASN A 114 -1.24 6.91 14.31
C ASN A 114 -1.92 6.00 13.27
N VAL A 115 -1.74 6.20 11.98
CA VAL A 115 -2.50 5.53 10.94
C VAL A 115 -1.67 4.48 10.20
N VAL A 116 -2.20 3.26 10.12
CA VAL A 116 -1.84 2.23 9.15
C VAL A 116 -3.10 1.88 8.37
N GLY A 117 -3.15 2.18 7.09
CA GLY A 117 -4.34 1.98 6.27
C GLY A 117 -4.04 1.56 4.84
N GLY A 118 -4.73 0.54 4.37
CA GLY A 118 -4.76 0.22 2.94
C GLY A 118 -5.41 1.36 2.15
N GLY A 119 -5.16 1.40 0.86
CA GLY A 119 -5.87 2.31 -0.03
C GLY A 119 -7.34 1.94 -0.16
N GLY A 120 -8.21 2.94 -0.24
CA GLY A 120 -9.63 2.75 -0.52
C GLY A 120 -9.87 2.24 -1.94
N GLY A 121 -10.91 1.46 -2.15
CA GLY A 121 -11.37 1.07 -3.47
C GLY A 121 -11.94 2.25 -4.26
N GLY A 122 -11.85 2.17 -5.59
CA GLY A 122 -12.47 3.16 -6.46
C GLY A 122 -13.99 3.05 -6.49
N GLY A 123 -14.67 4.18 -6.66
CA GLY A 123 -16.13 4.23 -6.84
C GLY A 123 -16.55 3.53 -8.13
N GLY A 124 -17.74 2.92 -8.11
CA GLY A 124 -18.33 2.29 -9.29
C GLY A 124 -18.85 3.31 -10.32
N TYR A 125 -19.24 2.80 -11.48
CA TYR A 125 -19.95 3.62 -12.48
C TYR A 125 -21.27 4.15 -11.92
N GLY A 126 -21.58 5.41 -12.19
CA GLY A 126 -22.92 5.92 -11.99
C GLY A 126 -23.89 5.26 -12.99
N CYS A 127 -25.05 4.84 -12.50
CA CYS A 127 -26.11 4.36 -13.38
C CYS A 127 -26.71 5.53 -14.18
N GLY A 128 -26.76 5.39 -15.50
CA GLY A 128 -27.57 6.27 -16.34
C GLY A 128 -29.04 5.88 -16.19
N ALA A 129 -29.93 6.85 -15.97
CA ALA A 129 -31.36 6.63 -16.08
C ALA A 129 -31.79 6.89 -17.53
N GLY A 130 -32.41 5.89 -18.17
CA GLY A 130 -33.13 6.09 -19.44
C GLY A 130 -34.55 6.57 -19.13
N ALA A 131 -34.95 7.72 -19.67
CA ALA A 131 -36.35 8.12 -19.69
C ALA A 131 -37.01 7.54 -20.94
N PHE A 132 -38.06 6.75 -20.77
CA PHE A 132 -38.95 6.33 -21.83
C PHE A 132 -39.97 7.46 -22.03
N ASP A 133 -39.89 8.14 -23.15
CA ASP A 133 -41.00 8.91 -23.66
C ASP A 133 -41.65 8.08 -24.81
N GLY A 134 -42.95 7.97 -24.78
CA GLY A 134 -43.72 6.99 -25.57
C GLY A 134 -43.60 7.09 -27.11
N ASP A 135 -42.69 7.86 -27.66
CA ASP A 135 -42.42 7.98 -29.08
C ASP A 135 -40.89 7.90 -29.31
N VAL A 136 -40.43 6.69 -29.55
CA VAL A 136 -39.13 6.22 -30.10
C VAL A 136 -37.85 7.10 -29.97
N SER A 137 -37.74 7.97 -28.99
CA SER A 137 -36.53 8.75 -28.74
C SER A 137 -35.90 8.29 -27.43
N TYR A 138 -34.83 7.48 -27.52
CA TYR A 138 -34.05 7.06 -26.36
C TYR A 138 -33.12 8.20 -25.95
N SER A 139 -33.43 8.87 -24.83
CA SER A 139 -32.48 9.75 -24.16
C SER A 139 -31.66 8.92 -23.21
N TYR A 140 -30.43 8.60 -23.55
CA TYR A 140 -29.49 7.98 -22.64
C TYR A 140 -28.92 9.06 -21.73
N MET A 141 -29.22 9.01 -20.43
CA MET A 141 -28.48 9.75 -19.42
C MET A 141 -27.26 8.94 -19.04
N TYR A 142 -26.10 9.47 -19.27
CA TYR A 142 -24.85 8.82 -18.88
C TYR A 142 -24.56 9.12 -17.42
N GLY A 143 -24.27 8.07 -16.66
CA GLY A 143 -23.78 8.23 -15.30
C GLY A 143 -22.35 8.80 -15.30
N GLY A 144 -22.04 9.62 -14.32
CA GLY A 144 -20.67 10.09 -14.09
C GLY A 144 -19.72 8.93 -13.82
N GLY A 145 -18.46 9.08 -14.23
CA GLY A 145 -17.42 8.13 -13.85
C GLY A 145 -17.24 8.07 -12.34
N GLY A 146 -16.93 6.89 -11.80
CA GLY A 146 -16.63 6.72 -10.39
C GLY A 146 -15.39 7.51 -9.97
N GLY A 147 -15.35 7.99 -8.74
CA GLY A 147 -14.16 8.60 -8.16
C GLY A 147 -13.05 7.57 -7.94
N GLY A 148 -11.79 8.00 -7.94
CA GLY A 148 -10.68 7.17 -7.49
C GLY A 148 -10.74 6.92 -5.99
N GLY A 149 -10.19 5.80 -5.54
CA GLY A 149 -10.10 5.47 -4.12
C GLY A 149 -9.14 6.38 -3.37
N ALA A 150 -9.43 6.66 -2.12
CA ALA A 150 -8.53 7.41 -1.24
C ALA A 150 -7.30 6.57 -0.87
N GLY A 151 -6.15 7.20 -0.72
CA GLY A 151 -4.89 6.56 -0.35
C GLY A 151 -3.77 7.59 -0.28
N TYR A 152 -2.53 7.13 -0.16
CA TYR A 152 -1.36 8.01 -0.25
C TYR A 152 -1.36 8.77 -1.59
N ASN A 153 -1.55 8.03 -2.68
CA ASN A 153 -1.93 8.59 -3.96
C ASN A 153 -3.39 8.20 -4.22
N VAL A 154 -4.21 9.16 -4.59
CA VAL A 154 -5.59 8.88 -5.01
C VAL A 154 -5.59 8.07 -6.30
N GLY A 155 -6.47 7.11 -6.39
CA GLY A 155 -6.67 6.35 -7.62
C GLY A 155 -7.16 7.26 -8.75
N THR A 156 -6.90 6.85 -9.98
CA THR A 156 -7.38 7.59 -11.16
C THR A 156 -8.90 7.64 -11.19
N GLY A 157 -9.46 8.84 -11.36
CA GLY A 157 -10.90 9.02 -11.57
C GLY A 157 -11.36 8.36 -12.88
N GLY A 158 -12.61 7.88 -12.90
CA GLY A 158 -13.22 7.35 -14.12
C GLY A 158 -13.51 8.45 -15.12
N ALA A 159 -13.24 8.19 -16.40
CA ALA A 159 -13.68 9.06 -17.46
C ALA A 159 -15.21 8.98 -17.61
N ILE A 160 -15.85 10.10 -17.95
CA ILE A 160 -17.22 10.08 -18.40
C ILE A 160 -17.23 9.38 -19.77
N SER A 161 -17.77 8.17 -19.81
CA SER A 161 -17.87 7.43 -21.06
C SER A 161 -19.29 7.64 -21.63
N GLY A 162 -19.37 8.27 -22.78
CA GLY A 162 -20.61 8.42 -23.54
C GLY A 162 -20.52 9.48 -24.63
N THR A 163 -20.93 9.13 -25.81
CA THR A 163 -21.15 10.09 -26.89
C THR A 163 -22.48 10.78 -26.65
N ARG A 164 -22.51 12.11 -26.61
CA ARG A 164 -23.77 12.87 -26.69
C ARG A 164 -24.37 12.58 -28.06
N GLN A 165 -25.43 11.80 -28.10
CA GLN A 165 -26.31 11.86 -29.28
C GLN A 165 -27.28 13.01 -29.06
N ASN A 166 -27.23 14.03 -29.92
CA ASN A 166 -28.22 15.07 -29.95
C ASN A 166 -29.55 14.44 -30.39
N ALA A 167 -30.49 14.36 -29.46
CA ALA A 167 -31.85 14.03 -29.81
C ALA A 167 -32.43 15.21 -30.66
N VAL A 168 -32.67 14.98 -31.91
CA VAL A 168 -33.46 15.93 -32.72
C VAL A 168 -34.91 15.66 -32.38
N ILE A 169 -35.52 16.54 -31.59
CA ILE A 169 -36.96 16.51 -31.37
C ILE A 169 -37.63 17.11 -32.61
N ALA A 170 -38.22 16.28 -33.46
CA ALA A 170 -39.07 16.73 -34.50
C ALA A 170 -40.50 16.85 -33.95
N PHE A 171 -40.94 18.07 -33.70
CA PHE A 171 -42.37 18.34 -33.46
C PHE A 171 -43.11 18.22 -34.80
N ARG A 172 -44.15 17.41 -34.83
CA ARG A 172 -45.20 17.42 -35.87
C ARG A 172 -46.45 18.07 -35.32
#